data_de1fe711d3bfe78b43ebe3185958f089
#
_entry.id   de1fe711d3bfe78b43ebe3185958f089
#
_cell.length_a   1.000
_cell.length_b   1.000
_cell.length_c   1.000
_cell.angle_alpha   90.00
_cell.angle_beta   90.00
_cell.angle_gamma   90.00
#
_symmetry.space_group_name_H-M   'P 1'
#
loop_
_entity.id
_entity.type
_entity.pdbx_description
1 polymer ?
#
loop_
_entity_poly.entity_id
_entity_poly.type
_entity_poly.pdbx_seq_one_letter_code
_entity_poly.pdbx_strand_id
1 'polypeptide(L)'
;MTQDEPTFRVNLKYDYAPTQIQSALNELGVRLIIAGSPQAKGRVERLFETFQDRLLKELNLYKISSIEKANDSLHNKFLKKFNKKFSIPPEDRETAWRVVPKEVNLESVFSIKEQRTVMADNTISYKNRIFQILPDKYRISFAKAKVVVEKRLDESIHIKYKDQYLNFKEISSGETKKIKTNTLPLENLFAGDIFTLH
;
A
#
# COMPACT_ATOMS: atom_id res chain seq x y z
N MET A 1 2.61 23.55 32.32
CA MET A 1 2.53 22.09 32.20
C MET A 1 2.91 21.74 30.77
N THR A 2 4.17 21.47 30.53
CA THR A 2 4.74 21.08 29.24
C THR A 2 4.45 19.59 29.04
N GLN A 3 3.66 19.27 28.03
CA GLN A 3 3.45 17.90 27.60
C GLN A 3 4.75 17.42 26.96
N ASP A 4 5.44 16.51 27.64
CA ASP A 4 6.56 15.77 27.07
C ASP A 4 6.04 14.90 25.92
N GLU A 5 6.31 15.33 24.70
CA GLU A 5 6.22 14.45 23.54
C GLU A 5 7.22 13.30 23.73
N PRO A 6 6.81 12.04 23.64
CA PRO A 6 7.74 10.94 23.74
C PRO A 6 8.66 10.96 22.52
N THR A 7 9.85 11.51 22.70
CA THR A 7 10.94 11.46 21.70
C THR A 7 11.36 9.99 21.54
N PHE A 8 10.76 9.32 20.55
CA PHE A 8 11.02 7.92 20.29
C PHE A 8 12.28 7.77 19.43
N ARG A 9 13.45 7.61 20.06
CA ARG A 9 14.68 7.20 19.38
C ARG A 9 14.59 5.72 19.07
N VAL A 10 14.22 5.38 17.82
CA VAL A 10 14.45 4.04 17.29
C VAL A 10 15.93 3.92 17.01
N ASN A 11 16.68 3.24 17.88
CA ASN A 11 18.02 2.75 17.54
C ASN A 11 17.88 1.63 16.52
N LEU A 12 17.67 1.99 15.24
CA LEU A 12 17.80 1.06 14.13
C LEU A 12 19.30 0.80 13.93
N LYS A 13 19.76 -0.33 14.40
CA LYS A 13 21.12 -0.86 14.19
C LYS A 13 21.39 -1.21 12.71
N TYR A 14 20.45 -0.96 11.81
CA TYR A 14 20.51 -1.25 10.39
C TYR A 14 20.01 -0.04 9.61
N ASP A 15 20.91 0.55 8.85
CA ASP A 15 20.70 1.71 7.96
C ASP A 15 20.06 1.27 6.62
N TYR A 16 19.02 0.41 6.70
CA TYR A 16 18.29 -0.04 5.52
C TYR A 16 17.04 0.82 5.30
N ALA A 17 16.77 1.12 4.04
CA ALA A 17 15.52 1.76 3.65
C ALA A 17 14.32 0.94 4.20
N PRO A 18 13.26 1.59 4.69
CA PRO A 18 12.12 0.88 5.26
C PRO A 18 11.44 -0.01 4.21
N THR A 19 10.98 -1.18 4.63
CA THR A 19 10.17 -2.04 3.77
C THR A 19 8.83 -1.39 3.45
N GLN A 20 8.12 -1.87 2.42
CA GLN A 20 6.78 -1.35 2.06
C GLN A 20 5.81 -1.41 3.25
N ILE A 21 5.82 -2.52 3.99
CA ILE A 21 4.98 -2.68 5.20
C ILE A 21 5.39 -1.68 6.29
N GLN A 22 6.68 -1.52 6.53
CA GLN A 22 7.17 -0.57 7.52
C GLN A 22 6.81 0.87 7.15
N SER A 23 6.90 1.23 5.88
CA SER A 23 6.49 2.55 5.37
C SER A 23 5.00 2.79 5.58
N ALA A 24 4.14 1.81 5.24
CA ALA A 24 2.71 1.90 5.45
C ALA A 24 2.33 2.04 6.94
N LEU A 25 2.96 1.27 7.82
CA LEU A 25 2.73 1.36 9.26
C LEU A 25 3.19 2.72 9.82
N ASN A 26 4.33 3.23 9.36
CA ASN A 26 4.82 4.55 9.76
C ASN A 26 3.85 5.67 9.33
N GLU A 27 3.28 5.60 8.11
CA GLU A 27 2.27 6.55 7.64
C GLU A 27 1.01 6.55 8.54
N LEU A 28 0.67 5.40 9.11
CA LEU A 28 -0.45 5.26 10.05
C LEU A 28 -0.09 5.58 11.51
N GLY A 29 1.16 5.94 11.79
CA GLY A 29 1.64 6.14 13.15
C GLY A 29 1.68 4.84 13.98
N VAL A 30 1.71 3.67 13.32
CA VAL A 30 1.78 2.36 13.97
C VAL A 30 3.23 1.95 14.12
N ARG A 31 3.64 1.70 15.36
CA ARG A 31 4.97 1.24 15.67
C ARG A 31 5.16 -0.23 15.31
N LEU A 32 6.07 -0.53 14.40
CA LEU A 32 6.50 -1.89 14.10
C LEU A 32 7.57 -2.33 15.11
N ILE A 33 7.32 -3.43 15.80
CA ILE A 33 8.30 -4.08 16.67
C ILE A 33 8.86 -5.29 15.95
N ILE A 34 10.13 -5.21 15.57
CA ILE A 34 10.82 -6.30 14.87
C ILE A 34 11.37 -7.28 15.90
N ALA A 35 11.00 -8.55 15.75
CA ALA A 35 11.56 -9.62 16.58
C ALA A 35 13.02 -9.85 16.18
N GLY A 36 13.96 -9.56 17.08
CA GLY A 36 15.39 -9.71 16.86
C GLY A 36 15.91 -11.14 16.95
N SER A 37 15.06 -12.09 17.36
CA SER A 37 15.43 -13.50 17.49
C SER A 37 14.23 -14.43 17.26
N PRO A 38 14.44 -15.71 16.90
CA PRO A 38 13.38 -16.70 16.80
C PRO A 38 12.57 -16.83 18.11
N GLN A 39 13.25 -16.77 19.25
CA GLN A 39 12.61 -16.91 20.57
C GLN A 39 11.57 -15.84 20.85
N ALA A 40 11.74 -14.63 20.30
CA ALA A 40 10.76 -13.57 20.41
C ALA A 40 9.41 -13.89 19.73
N LYS A 41 9.40 -14.86 18.80
CA LYS A 41 8.22 -15.36 18.09
C LYS A 41 7.68 -16.69 18.65
N GLY A 42 8.31 -17.25 19.67
CA GLY A 42 8.01 -18.61 20.17
C GLY A 42 6.55 -18.83 20.58
N ARG A 43 5.80 -17.78 20.95
CA ARG A 43 4.35 -17.91 21.23
C ARG A 43 3.54 -18.17 19.96
N VAL A 44 3.87 -17.49 18.87
CA VAL A 44 3.19 -17.65 17.57
C VAL A 44 3.55 -19.01 16.98
N GLU A 45 4.81 -19.42 17.03
CA GLU A 45 5.28 -20.72 16.55
C GLU A 45 4.56 -21.87 17.27
N ARG A 46 4.50 -21.85 18.59
CA ARG A 46 3.74 -22.84 19.38
C ARG A 46 2.25 -22.85 19.06
N LEU A 47 1.67 -21.69 18.76
CA LEU A 47 0.26 -21.62 18.34
C LEU A 47 0.05 -22.30 16.99
N PHE A 48 0.95 -22.07 16.03
CA PHE A 48 0.89 -22.73 14.72
C PHE A 48 1.09 -24.25 14.83
N GLU A 49 2.04 -24.73 15.62
CA GLU A 49 2.20 -26.16 15.90
C GLU A 49 0.90 -26.76 16.49
N THR A 50 0.30 -26.08 17.46
CA THR A 50 -0.98 -26.51 18.04
C THR A 50 -2.10 -26.55 16.99
N PHE A 51 -2.15 -25.59 16.09
CA PHE A 51 -3.15 -25.56 15.01
C PHE A 51 -2.91 -26.68 14.01
N GLN A 52 -1.67 -26.89 13.58
CA GLN A 52 -1.33 -27.97 12.67
C GLN A 52 -1.71 -29.34 13.25
N ASP A 53 -1.40 -29.59 14.51
CA ASP A 53 -1.77 -30.86 15.16
C ASP A 53 -3.28 -31.04 15.31
N ARG A 54 -3.98 -30.02 15.81
CA ARG A 54 -5.41 -30.18 16.18
C ARG A 54 -6.34 -30.02 14.98
N LEU A 55 -6.07 -29.05 14.10
CA LEU A 55 -6.92 -28.80 12.93
C LEU A 55 -6.89 -29.99 11.98
N LEU A 56 -5.72 -30.54 11.70
CA LEU A 56 -5.59 -31.73 10.84
C LEU A 56 -6.36 -32.92 11.41
N LYS A 57 -6.32 -33.15 12.72
CA LYS A 57 -7.07 -34.22 13.37
C LYS A 57 -8.60 -33.99 13.24
N GLU A 58 -9.07 -32.75 13.42
CA GLU A 58 -10.49 -32.45 13.26
C GLU A 58 -10.94 -32.59 11.80
N LEU A 59 -10.15 -32.11 10.83
CA LEU A 59 -10.48 -32.26 9.40
C LEU A 59 -10.58 -33.72 8.98
N ASN A 60 -9.64 -34.56 9.46
CA ASN A 60 -9.66 -36.00 9.23
C ASN A 60 -10.88 -36.67 9.88
N LEU A 61 -11.23 -36.30 11.11
CA LEU A 61 -12.39 -36.81 11.82
C LEU A 61 -13.71 -36.54 11.06
N TYR A 62 -13.82 -35.35 10.48
CA TYR A 62 -14.98 -34.95 9.68
C TYR A 62 -14.89 -35.31 8.20
N LYS A 63 -13.83 -36.05 7.79
CA LYS A 63 -13.56 -36.47 6.40
C LYS A 63 -13.59 -35.26 5.42
N ILE A 64 -13.05 -34.12 5.83
CA ILE A 64 -12.97 -32.91 5.01
C ILE A 64 -11.71 -32.97 4.16
N SER A 65 -11.86 -32.97 2.84
CA SER A 65 -10.76 -33.08 1.87
C SER A 65 -10.66 -31.87 0.91
N SER A 66 -11.64 -30.96 0.90
CA SER A 66 -11.57 -29.76 0.05
C SER A 66 -11.17 -28.53 0.86
N ILE A 67 -10.45 -27.61 0.23
CA ILE A 67 -9.97 -26.37 0.87
C ILE A 67 -11.13 -25.48 1.31
N GLU A 68 -12.18 -25.38 0.51
CA GLU A 68 -13.38 -24.57 0.81
C GLU A 68 -14.07 -25.07 2.09
N LYS A 69 -14.29 -26.38 2.17
CA LYS A 69 -14.89 -26.99 3.38
C LYS A 69 -13.96 -26.90 4.59
N ALA A 70 -12.65 -26.98 4.37
CA ALA A 70 -11.67 -26.81 5.44
C ALA A 70 -11.69 -25.38 6.00
N ASN A 71 -11.73 -24.37 5.12
CA ASN A 71 -11.87 -22.95 5.52
C ASN A 71 -13.18 -22.68 6.25
N ASP A 72 -14.29 -23.22 5.76
CA ASP A 72 -15.59 -23.10 6.43
C ASP A 72 -15.56 -23.74 7.83
N SER A 73 -15.02 -24.95 7.95
CA SER A 73 -14.86 -25.64 9.24
C SER A 73 -13.92 -24.88 10.18
N LEU A 74 -12.81 -24.31 9.65
CA LEU A 74 -11.88 -23.49 10.41
C LEU A 74 -12.58 -22.28 11.04
N HIS A 75 -13.27 -21.48 10.22
CA HIS A 75 -13.88 -20.23 10.67
C HIS A 75 -15.13 -20.46 11.54
N ASN A 76 -15.97 -21.38 11.15
CA ASN A 76 -17.28 -21.53 11.79
C ASN A 76 -17.28 -22.44 12.99
N LYS A 77 -16.34 -23.39 13.09
CA LYS A 77 -16.29 -24.38 14.17
C LYS A 77 -14.99 -24.32 14.97
N PHE A 78 -13.85 -24.55 14.31
CA PHE A 78 -12.58 -24.74 15.00
C PHE A 78 -12.16 -23.50 15.78
N LEU A 79 -12.08 -22.32 15.14
CA LEU A 79 -11.63 -21.09 15.79
C LEU A 79 -12.56 -20.69 16.93
N LYS A 80 -13.86 -20.83 16.78
CA LYS A 80 -14.82 -20.51 17.85
C LYS A 80 -14.62 -21.40 19.08
N LYS A 81 -14.46 -22.72 18.86
CA LYS A 81 -14.20 -23.70 19.92
C LYS A 81 -12.84 -23.48 20.58
N PHE A 82 -11.80 -23.22 19.76
CA PHE A 82 -10.46 -22.95 20.23
C PHE A 82 -10.41 -21.69 21.09
N ASN A 83 -10.96 -20.58 20.60
CA ASN A 83 -10.98 -19.31 21.33
C ASN A 83 -11.78 -19.43 22.63
N LYS A 84 -12.96 -20.08 22.61
CA LYS A 84 -13.72 -20.31 23.83
C LYS A 84 -12.93 -21.06 24.92
N LYS A 85 -12.04 -21.97 24.51
CA LYS A 85 -11.26 -22.78 25.46
C LYS A 85 -9.96 -22.10 25.93
N PHE A 86 -9.31 -21.33 25.05
CA PHE A 86 -7.95 -20.86 25.28
C PHE A 86 -7.80 -19.35 25.31
N SER A 87 -8.83 -18.57 24.99
CA SER A 87 -8.78 -17.11 25.13
C SER A 87 -8.72 -16.73 26.61
N ILE A 88 -7.82 -15.83 26.90
CA ILE A 88 -7.76 -15.12 28.19
C ILE A 88 -8.27 -13.71 27.93
N PRO A 89 -9.26 -13.23 28.70
CA PRO A 89 -9.72 -11.86 28.55
C PRO A 89 -8.58 -10.89 28.81
N PRO A 90 -8.51 -9.75 28.10
CA PRO A 90 -7.51 -8.74 28.37
C PRO A 90 -7.71 -8.16 29.77
N GLU A 91 -6.61 -7.76 30.41
CA GLU A 91 -6.61 -7.08 31.70
C GLU A 91 -7.36 -5.75 31.62
N ASP A 92 -7.07 -4.99 30.57
CA ASP A 92 -7.81 -3.79 30.20
C ASP A 92 -8.77 -4.11 29.05
N ARG A 93 -10.06 -3.84 29.26
CA ARG A 93 -11.13 -4.05 28.27
C ARG A 93 -11.32 -2.88 27.31
N GLU A 94 -10.70 -1.75 27.59
CA GLU A 94 -10.75 -0.61 26.69
C GLU A 94 -10.04 -0.93 25.38
N THR A 95 -10.65 -0.52 24.29
CA THR A 95 -10.06 -0.75 22.96
C THR A 95 -8.96 0.27 22.70
N ALA A 96 -7.78 -0.21 22.30
CA ALA A 96 -6.69 0.64 21.83
C ALA A 96 -6.82 1.02 20.34
N TRP A 97 -7.90 0.62 19.67
CA TRP A 97 -8.14 0.97 18.28
C TRP A 97 -8.37 2.47 18.13
N ARG A 98 -7.68 3.07 17.18
CA ARG A 98 -7.86 4.47 16.82
C ARG A 98 -8.69 4.58 15.56
N VAL A 99 -9.56 5.59 15.52
CA VAL A 99 -10.31 5.90 14.29
C VAL A 99 -9.32 6.45 13.26
N VAL A 100 -9.38 5.94 12.05
CA VAL A 100 -8.56 6.45 10.94
C VAL A 100 -9.06 7.84 10.58
N PRO A 101 -8.17 8.87 10.54
CA PRO A 101 -8.54 10.20 10.09
C PRO A 101 -9.10 10.18 8.67
N LYS A 102 -10.09 11.01 8.38
CA LYS A 102 -10.75 11.06 7.05
C LYS A 102 -9.79 11.45 5.92
N GLU A 103 -8.74 12.17 6.27
CA GLU A 103 -7.70 12.64 5.34
C GLU A 103 -6.75 11.52 4.90
N VAL A 104 -6.72 10.41 5.63
CA VAL A 104 -5.84 9.27 5.35
C VAL A 104 -6.49 8.38 4.29
N ASN A 105 -5.87 8.32 3.13
CA ASN A 105 -6.27 7.39 2.07
C ASN A 105 -5.61 6.02 2.29
N LEU A 106 -6.35 5.06 2.86
CA LEU A 106 -5.84 3.71 3.14
C LEU A 106 -5.44 2.95 1.89
N GLU A 107 -6.07 3.17 0.74
CA GLU A 107 -5.68 2.53 -0.52
C GLU A 107 -4.29 3.01 -0.97
N SER A 108 -3.97 4.28 -0.75
CA SER A 108 -2.64 4.82 -1.00
C SER A 108 -1.62 4.30 0.02
N VAL A 109 -1.99 4.26 1.32
CA VAL A 109 -1.10 3.77 2.38
C VAL A 109 -0.70 2.32 2.12
N PHE A 110 -1.65 1.44 1.78
CA PHE A 110 -1.41 0.02 1.53
C PHE A 110 -1.05 -0.30 0.07
N SER A 111 -0.71 0.70 -0.74
CA SER A 111 -0.19 0.49 -2.09
C SER A 111 1.29 0.11 -2.09
N ILE A 112 1.72 -0.59 -3.14
CA ILE A 112 3.14 -0.79 -3.41
C ILE A 112 3.67 0.50 -4.04
N LYS A 113 4.59 1.18 -3.36
CA LYS A 113 5.16 2.46 -3.77
C LYS A 113 6.56 2.27 -4.34
N GLU A 114 6.77 2.72 -5.57
CA GLU A 114 8.08 2.70 -6.21
C GLU A 114 8.41 4.07 -6.79
N GLN A 115 9.62 4.55 -6.49
CA GLN A 115 10.10 5.81 -7.05
C GLN A 115 10.58 5.59 -8.49
N ARG A 116 10.18 6.48 -9.40
CA ARG A 116 10.60 6.51 -10.80
C ARG A 116 11.04 7.92 -11.19
N THR A 117 11.98 8.01 -12.12
CA THR A 117 12.38 9.28 -12.72
C THR A 117 11.67 9.42 -14.06
N VAL A 118 11.03 10.56 -14.27
CA VAL A 118 10.34 10.88 -15.52
C VAL A 118 11.38 11.13 -16.62
N MET A 119 11.21 10.49 -17.78
CA MET A 119 12.06 10.66 -18.95
C MET A 119 11.86 12.04 -19.60
N ALA A 120 12.72 12.40 -20.56
CA ALA A 120 12.68 13.71 -21.22
C ALA A 120 11.36 13.95 -21.99
N ASP A 121 10.70 12.90 -22.43
CA ASP A 121 9.44 12.91 -23.16
C ASP A 121 8.21 12.84 -22.23
N ASN A 122 8.35 13.12 -20.95
CA ASN A 122 7.34 12.99 -19.91
C ASN A 122 6.78 11.58 -19.75
N THR A 123 7.53 10.53 -20.09
CA THR A 123 7.11 9.14 -19.86
C THR A 123 7.80 8.54 -18.65
N ILE A 124 7.15 7.52 -18.07
CA ILE A 124 7.75 6.62 -17.09
C ILE A 124 7.52 5.17 -17.53
N SER A 125 8.47 4.30 -17.22
CA SER A 125 8.33 2.86 -17.38
C SER A 125 8.08 2.21 -16.03
N TYR A 126 7.07 1.34 -15.96
CA TYR A 126 6.75 0.56 -14.77
C TYR A 126 6.19 -0.81 -15.16
N LYS A 127 6.85 -1.89 -14.71
CA LYS A 127 6.45 -3.29 -14.99
C LYS A 127 6.13 -3.56 -16.46
N ASN A 128 7.04 -3.20 -17.37
CA ASN A 128 6.91 -3.36 -18.84
C ASN A 128 5.75 -2.55 -19.47
N ARG A 129 5.16 -1.62 -18.74
CA ARG A 129 4.15 -0.67 -19.21
C ARG A 129 4.77 0.72 -19.28
N ILE A 130 4.32 1.53 -20.23
CA ILE A 130 4.78 2.91 -20.39
C ILE A 130 3.60 3.84 -20.15
N PHE A 131 3.83 4.84 -19.33
CA PHE A 131 2.83 5.82 -18.95
C PHE A 131 3.30 7.21 -19.34
N GLN A 132 2.52 7.90 -20.15
CA GLN A 132 2.72 9.31 -20.52
C GLN A 132 2.07 10.18 -19.45
N ILE A 133 2.86 10.99 -18.77
CA ILE A 133 2.35 11.99 -17.82
C ILE A 133 1.81 13.17 -18.63
N LEU A 134 0.57 13.54 -18.35
CA LEU A 134 -0.09 14.66 -19.03
C LEU A 134 0.32 15.97 -18.35
N PRO A 135 0.36 17.09 -19.12
CA PRO A 135 0.56 18.42 -18.54
C PRO A 135 -0.51 18.74 -17.51
N ASP A 136 -0.14 19.46 -16.46
CA ASP A 136 -1.05 20.01 -15.47
C ASP A 136 -1.17 21.53 -15.64
N LYS A 137 -2.21 22.12 -15.06
CA LYS A 137 -2.47 23.58 -15.08
C LYS A 137 -1.26 24.41 -14.65
N TYR A 138 -0.45 23.90 -13.73
CA TYR A 138 0.71 24.60 -13.17
C TYR A 138 2.05 24.13 -13.72
N ARG A 139 2.08 23.02 -14.46
CA ARG A 139 3.34 22.44 -14.94
C ARG A 139 3.14 21.68 -16.25
N ILE A 140 3.80 22.17 -17.29
CA ILE A 140 3.73 21.60 -18.64
C ILE A 140 4.58 20.34 -18.76
N SER A 141 5.73 20.25 -18.08
CA SER A 141 6.64 19.12 -18.18
C SER A 141 7.12 18.67 -16.81
N PHE A 142 7.14 17.36 -16.62
CA PHE A 142 7.68 16.67 -15.43
C PHE A 142 9.03 16.00 -15.74
N ALA A 143 9.64 16.26 -16.90
CA ALA A 143 10.93 15.69 -17.27
C ALA A 143 11.96 15.79 -16.14
N LYS A 144 12.69 14.70 -15.90
CA LYS A 144 13.69 14.53 -14.83
C LYS A 144 13.12 14.62 -13.39
N ALA A 145 11.81 14.82 -13.20
CA ALA A 145 11.21 14.79 -11.87
C ALA A 145 11.20 13.36 -11.31
N LYS A 146 11.33 13.25 -9.99
CA LYS A 146 11.10 11.98 -9.27
C LYS A 146 9.64 11.90 -8.89
N VAL A 147 8.97 10.86 -9.34
CA VAL A 147 7.56 10.56 -9.06
C VAL A 147 7.46 9.24 -8.31
N VAL A 148 6.40 9.07 -7.56
CA VAL A 148 6.06 7.80 -6.90
C VAL A 148 4.94 7.14 -7.68
N VAL A 149 5.17 5.91 -8.12
CA VAL A 149 4.16 5.06 -8.71
C VAL A 149 3.56 4.23 -7.60
N GLU A 150 2.25 4.35 -7.40
CA GLU A 150 1.47 3.58 -6.45
C GLU A 150 0.71 2.49 -7.20
N LYS A 151 0.97 1.22 -6.88
CA LYS A 151 0.14 0.10 -7.33
C LYS A 151 -0.75 -0.32 -6.18
N ARG A 152 -2.05 -0.09 -6.30
CA ARG A 152 -3.04 -0.42 -5.28
C ARG A 152 -3.42 -1.90 -5.31
N LEU A 153 -4.17 -2.34 -4.30
CA LEU A 153 -4.64 -3.73 -4.16
C LEU A 153 -5.60 -4.16 -5.28
N ASP A 154 -6.33 -3.22 -5.86
CA ASP A 154 -7.21 -3.41 -7.01
C ASP A 154 -6.46 -3.43 -8.36
N GLU A 155 -5.11 -3.51 -8.31
CA GLU A 155 -4.21 -3.47 -9.47
C GLU A 155 -4.16 -2.10 -10.18
N SER A 156 -4.92 -1.10 -9.75
CA SER A 156 -4.88 0.25 -10.33
C SER A 156 -3.54 0.92 -10.09
N ILE A 157 -3.10 1.72 -11.07
CA ILE A 157 -1.86 2.49 -11.02
C ILE A 157 -2.21 3.95 -10.78
N HIS A 158 -1.48 4.57 -9.88
CA HIS A 158 -1.54 6.00 -9.62
C HIS A 158 -0.13 6.58 -9.61
N ILE A 159 0.03 7.78 -10.13
CA ILE A 159 1.33 8.44 -10.19
C ILE A 159 1.24 9.70 -9.35
N LYS A 160 2.17 9.87 -8.41
CA LYS A 160 2.18 10.98 -7.46
C LYS A 160 3.48 11.76 -7.58
N TYR A 161 3.36 13.06 -7.71
CA TYR A 161 4.49 13.99 -7.64
C TYR A 161 4.33 14.88 -6.41
N LYS A 162 5.26 14.79 -5.47
CA LYS A 162 5.09 15.34 -4.13
C LYS A 162 3.78 14.79 -3.53
N ASP A 163 2.81 15.67 -3.21
CA ASP A 163 1.53 15.28 -2.62
C ASP A 163 0.35 15.31 -3.61
N GLN A 164 0.62 15.50 -4.91
CA GLN A 164 -0.42 15.61 -5.93
C GLN A 164 -0.42 14.41 -6.86
N TYR A 165 -1.60 13.88 -7.15
CA TYR A 165 -1.78 12.87 -8.18
C TYR A 165 -1.73 13.51 -9.57
N LEU A 166 -0.99 12.87 -10.47
CA LEU A 166 -0.82 13.31 -11.84
C LEU A 166 -1.78 12.55 -12.76
N ASN A 167 -2.30 13.26 -13.75
CA ASN A 167 -3.01 12.64 -14.86
C ASN A 167 -2.01 12.00 -15.81
N PHE A 168 -2.30 10.81 -16.28
CA PHE A 168 -1.45 10.06 -17.20
C PHE A 168 -2.28 9.20 -18.15
N LYS A 169 -1.67 8.78 -19.24
CA LYS A 169 -2.21 7.82 -20.20
C LYS A 169 -1.23 6.68 -20.36
N GLU A 170 -1.71 5.45 -20.36
CA GLU A 170 -0.90 4.31 -20.75
C GLU A 170 -0.74 4.28 -22.27
N ILE A 171 0.48 4.09 -22.76
CA ILE A 171 0.80 4.01 -24.18
C ILE A 171 1.39 2.63 -24.50
N SER A 172 0.92 2.06 -25.61
CA SER A 172 1.50 0.83 -26.13
C SER A 172 2.89 1.10 -26.71
N SER A 173 3.78 0.11 -26.66
CA SER A 173 5.17 0.22 -27.15
C SER A 173 5.29 0.65 -28.63
N GLY A 174 4.20 0.60 -29.40
CA GLY A 174 4.13 1.09 -30.79
C GLY A 174 3.90 2.60 -30.93
N GLU A 175 3.28 3.24 -29.94
CA GLU A 175 2.97 4.68 -29.98
C GLU A 175 4.14 5.58 -29.60
N THR A 176 5.10 5.06 -28.83
CA THR A 176 6.31 5.82 -28.41
C THR A 176 7.15 6.33 -29.59
N LYS A 177 7.09 5.69 -30.76
CA LYS A 177 7.81 6.15 -31.97
C LYS A 177 7.15 7.33 -32.66
N LYS A 178 5.82 7.56 -32.47
CA LYS A 178 5.08 8.66 -33.11
C LYS A 178 5.17 9.99 -32.34
N ILE A 179 5.40 9.95 -31.04
CA ILE A 179 5.42 11.15 -30.18
C ILE A 179 6.70 11.98 -30.38
N LYS A 180 7.76 11.40 -30.97
CA LYS A 180 9.02 12.12 -31.25
C LYS A 180 8.94 13.18 -32.36
N THR A 181 7.84 13.27 -33.08
CA THR A 181 7.72 14.14 -34.27
C THR A 181 6.54 15.13 -34.25
N ASN A 182 5.68 15.13 -33.23
CA ASN A 182 4.60 16.12 -33.15
C ASN A 182 4.82 17.07 -31.97
N THR A 183 5.64 18.10 -32.19
CA THR A 183 5.50 19.38 -31.49
C THR A 183 4.17 19.96 -31.87
N LEU A 184 3.18 19.90 -30.99
CA LEU A 184 1.93 20.61 -31.18
C LEU A 184 2.20 22.10 -31.28
N PRO A 185 1.65 22.82 -32.29
CA PRO A 185 1.78 24.27 -32.36
C PRO A 185 1.10 24.87 -31.13
N LEU A 186 1.75 25.83 -30.53
CA LEU A 186 1.28 26.57 -29.33
C LEU A 186 -0.05 27.32 -29.53
N GLU A 187 -0.55 27.37 -30.75
CA GLU A 187 -1.76 28.15 -31.13
C GLU A 187 -3.09 27.54 -30.68
N ASN A 188 -3.12 26.22 -30.33
CA ASN A 188 -4.36 25.56 -29.94
C ASN A 188 -4.61 25.50 -28.44
N LEU A 189 -3.77 26.07 -27.62
CA LEU A 189 -3.90 26.05 -26.15
C LEU A 189 -4.76 27.22 -25.61
N PHE A 190 -5.15 28.19 -26.45
CA PHE A 190 -5.88 29.40 -26.04
C PHE A 190 -7.22 29.64 -26.75
N ALA A 191 -7.77 28.63 -27.43
CA ALA A 191 -9.09 28.71 -28.06
C ALA A 191 -10.14 28.14 -27.11
N GLY A 192 -10.55 28.92 -26.13
CA GLY A 192 -11.68 28.59 -25.26
C GLY A 192 -11.88 29.70 -24.20
N ASP A 193 -12.92 30.52 -24.44
CA ASP A 193 -13.58 31.44 -23.51
C ASP A 193 -12.95 32.82 -23.31
N ILE A 194 -13.20 33.66 -24.31
CA ILE A 194 -13.29 35.10 -24.11
C ILE A 194 -14.71 35.44 -23.60
N PHE A 195 -14.75 35.96 -22.39
CA PHE A 195 -15.87 36.58 -21.73
C PHE A 195 -16.67 37.49 -22.69
N THR A 196 -17.97 37.34 -22.77
CA THR A 196 -18.93 38.40 -23.11
C THR A 196 -19.65 38.84 -21.84
N LEU A 197 -19.25 40.01 -21.34
CA LEU A 197 -20.05 40.81 -20.42
C LEU A 197 -21.20 41.46 -21.22
N HIS A 198 -22.40 41.23 -20.76
CA HIS A 198 -23.50 42.21 -20.81
C HIS A 198 -24.29 42.11 -19.52
#